data_188d2121c905b2cf080b107886d8a461
#
_entry.id   188d2121c905b2cf080b107886d8a461
#
_cell.length_a   1.000
_cell.length_b   1.000
_cell.length_c   1.000
_cell.angle_alpha   90.00
_cell.angle_beta   90.00
_cell.angle_gamma   90.00
#
_symmetry.space_group_name_H-M   'P 1'
#
loop_
_entity.id
_entity.type
_entity.pdbx_description
1 polymer ?
#
loop_
_entity_poly.entity_id
_entity_poly.type
_entity_poly.pdbx_seq_one_letter_code
_entity_poly.pdbx_strand_id
1 'polypeptide(L)'
;MSMPMTRAAFVLLACAAFVAPNAARAAAAEPPTRLIVVTGEGEAAAKPDQARLSAGVVSQAQTAEAALADNSTAMTRVMATLKMAGIPDNKINTSNFSVQPQYAIPSATNPTPRAIVSYNVSNQVTVTVDDLSKLGPALDALVKSGANQLGGIAFMIANPKPLADRARAAAVADGAQKARTLAQAAGVTLGPLQSIQEGVVSRPVPVFAAQRALAAAPAPPIAEGEETIMVNVTLTYAIQ
;
A
#
# COMPACT_ATOMS: atom_id res chain seq x y z
N MET A 1 89.45 -28.14 61.36
CA MET A 1 90.30 -27.29 60.53
C MET A 1 89.37 -26.35 59.79
N SER A 2 89.53 -25.12 60.07
CA SER A 2 88.92 -23.85 59.88
C SER A 2 88.17 -23.56 58.61
N MET A 3 86.87 -23.18 58.75
CA MET A 3 86.10 -22.41 57.80
C MET A 3 86.49 -20.92 57.73
N PRO A 4 86.24 -20.22 56.67
CA PRO A 4 85.72 -18.86 56.83
C PRO A 4 84.43 -18.59 56.18
N MET A 5 83.62 -17.84 56.90
CA MET A 5 82.29 -17.24 56.58
C MET A 5 82.45 -16.24 55.44
N THR A 6 81.59 -16.29 54.41
CA THR A 6 81.40 -15.27 53.39
C THR A 6 80.08 -14.56 53.64
N ARG A 7 80.12 -13.24 53.82
CA ARG A 7 78.99 -12.35 54.05
C ARG A 7 78.27 -12.10 52.71
N ALA A 8 76.96 -12.40 52.66
CA ALA A 8 76.10 -12.01 51.62
C ALA A 8 75.55 -10.62 51.86
N ALA A 9 75.82 -9.70 50.95
CA ALA A 9 75.23 -8.36 50.93
C ALA A 9 73.86 -8.36 50.27
N PHE A 10 72.86 -7.93 51.04
CA PHE A 10 71.48 -7.77 50.56
C PHE A 10 71.39 -6.39 49.86
N VAL A 11 71.22 -6.36 48.56
CA VAL A 11 70.89 -5.15 47.79
C VAL A 11 69.37 -5.04 47.76
N LEU A 12 68.81 -4.06 48.49
CA LEU A 12 67.40 -3.66 48.45
C LEU A 12 67.18 -2.80 47.18
N LEU A 13 66.52 -3.39 46.19
CA LEU A 13 66.06 -2.68 45.01
C LEU A 13 64.70 -2.04 45.31
N ALA A 14 64.68 -0.72 45.54
CA ALA A 14 63.43 0.04 45.72
C ALA A 14 62.76 0.27 44.38
N CYS A 15 61.67 -0.48 44.07
CA CYS A 15 60.81 -0.16 42.94
C CYS A 15 59.90 1.04 43.27
N ALA A 16 60.25 2.21 42.79
CA ALA A 16 59.37 3.38 42.77
C ALA A 16 58.27 3.18 41.72
N ALA A 17 57.06 2.79 42.17
CA ALA A 17 55.88 2.76 41.30
C ALA A 17 55.46 4.19 40.93
N PHE A 18 55.69 4.57 39.68
CA PHE A 18 55.23 5.83 39.13
C PHE A 18 53.73 5.70 38.85
N VAL A 19 52.87 6.14 39.79
CA VAL A 19 51.42 6.27 39.56
C VAL A 19 51.19 7.50 38.68
N ALA A 20 51.02 7.26 37.39
CA ALA A 20 50.56 8.31 36.50
C ALA A 20 49.12 8.69 36.81
N PRO A 21 48.78 9.96 37.04
CA PRO A 21 47.38 10.33 37.22
C PRO A 21 46.65 10.14 35.88
N ASN A 22 45.75 9.16 35.88
CA ASN A 22 44.83 8.95 34.76
C ASN A 22 43.83 10.14 34.77
N ALA A 23 44.19 11.22 34.09
CA ALA A 23 43.27 12.33 33.89
C ALA A 23 42.12 11.82 33.00
N ALA A 24 41.08 11.26 33.67
CA ALA A 24 39.80 10.99 33.06
C ALA A 24 39.31 12.32 32.43
N ARG A 25 39.49 12.44 31.11
CA ARG A 25 38.94 13.52 30.33
C ARG A 25 37.44 13.41 30.45
N ALA A 26 36.82 14.13 31.39
CA ALA A 26 35.39 14.27 31.48
C ALA A 26 34.92 14.73 30.10
N ALA A 27 34.28 13.86 29.35
CA ALA A 27 33.56 14.24 28.14
C ALA A 27 32.58 15.31 28.58
N ALA A 28 32.82 16.55 28.14
CA ALA A 28 31.90 17.65 28.37
C ALA A 28 30.54 17.18 27.79
N ALA A 29 29.53 17.00 28.65
CA ALA A 29 28.19 16.70 28.22
C ALA A 29 27.76 17.83 27.25
N GLU A 30 27.49 17.47 26.00
CA GLU A 30 26.93 18.43 25.05
C GLU A 30 25.70 19.08 25.68
N PRO A 31 25.57 20.41 25.59
CA PRO A 31 24.40 21.08 26.16
C PRO A 31 23.14 20.48 25.54
N PRO A 32 22.09 20.28 26.34
CA PRO A 32 20.87 19.65 25.84
C PRO A 32 20.35 20.41 24.63
N THR A 33 20.25 19.71 23.50
CA THR A 33 19.77 20.30 22.25
C THR A 33 18.29 20.68 22.46
N ARG A 34 18.00 21.97 22.44
CA ARG A 34 16.63 22.48 22.59
C ARG A 34 15.93 22.40 21.24
N LEU A 35 14.88 21.62 21.16
CA LEU A 35 14.20 21.32 19.90
C LEU A 35 12.68 21.44 20.05
N ILE A 36 12.03 21.86 18.97
CA ILE A 36 10.61 21.64 18.73
C ILE A 36 10.50 20.55 17.67
N VAL A 37 9.78 19.48 17.99
CA VAL A 37 9.45 18.39 17.08
C VAL A 37 7.95 18.41 16.87
N VAL A 38 7.52 18.48 15.60
CA VAL A 38 6.12 18.51 15.21
C VAL A 38 5.86 17.52 14.09
N THR A 39 4.64 17.01 14.04
CA THR A 39 4.13 16.26 12.89
C THR A 39 3.21 17.15 12.09
N GLY A 40 3.57 17.39 10.84
CA GLY A 40 2.72 18.04 9.86
C GLY A 40 1.93 17.01 9.08
N GLU A 41 0.68 17.32 8.80
CA GLU A 41 -0.26 16.49 8.06
C GLU A 41 -0.67 17.23 6.78
N GLY A 42 -0.65 16.51 5.66
CA GLY A 42 -1.05 17.08 4.38
C GLY A 42 -1.95 16.14 3.63
N GLU A 43 -2.97 16.71 3.04
CA GLU A 43 -3.98 16.00 2.28
C GLU A 43 -4.11 16.62 0.90
N ALA A 44 -4.31 15.77 -0.11
CA ALA A 44 -4.67 16.20 -1.45
C ALA A 44 -5.70 15.23 -2.05
N ALA A 45 -6.78 15.79 -2.59
CA ALA A 45 -7.82 15.04 -3.25
C ALA A 45 -7.84 15.31 -4.75
N ALA A 46 -8.26 14.31 -5.53
CA ALA A 46 -8.52 14.45 -6.97
C ALA A 46 -9.57 13.42 -7.41
N LYS A 47 -10.26 13.74 -8.51
CA LYS A 47 -11.16 12.78 -9.15
C LYS A 47 -10.34 11.67 -9.80
N PRO A 48 -10.81 10.41 -9.71
CA PRO A 48 -10.23 9.30 -10.46
C PRO A 48 -10.25 9.57 -11.96
N ASP A 49 -9.26 9.05 -12.67
CA ASP A 49 -9.14 9.12 -14.12
C ASP A 49 -9.11 7.74 -14.79
N GLN A 50 -9.10 6.67 -13.98
CA GLN A 50 -9.14 5.27 -14.41
C GLN A 50 -10.12 4.47 -13.58
N ALA A 51 -10.61 3.37 -14.16
CA ALA A 51 -11.33 2.33 -13.44
C ALA A 51 -10.69 0.97 -13.69
N ARG A 52 -10.65 0.15 -12.66
CA ARG A 52 -10.30 -1.26 -12.75
C ARG A 52 -11.55 -2.08 -12.47
N LEU A 53 -11.86 -3.01 -13.33
CA LEU A 53 -12.97 -3.93 -13.17
C LEU A 53 -12.51 -5.36 -13.40
N SER A 54 -13.29 -6.30 -12.89
CA SER A 54 -13.10 -7.72 -13.09
C SER A 54 -14.25 -8.27 -13.92
N ALA A 55 -13.95 -8.99 -14.98
CA ALA A 55 -14.94 -9.63 -15.83
C ALA A 55 -14.52 -11.09 -16.10
N GLY A 56 -15.47 -12.00 -16.19
CA GLY A 56 -15.14 -13.40 -16.39
C GLY A 56 -16.32 -14.22 -16.91
N VAL A 57 -15.99 -15.46 -17.18
CA VAL A 57 -16.93 -16.49 -17.61
C VAL A 57 -16.80 -17.69 -16.69
N VAL A 58 -17.94 -18.15 -16.20
CA VAL A 58 -18.09 -19.46 -15.57
C VAL A 58 -18.91 -20.33 -16.49
N SER A 59 -18.39 -21.52 -16.81
CA SER A 59 -19.07 -22.55 -17.59
C SER A 59 -19.13 -23.85 -16.80
N GLN A 60 -20.16 -24.65 -17.06
CA GLN A 60 -20.36 -25.94 -16.41
C GLN A 60 -20.75 -26.99 -17.47
N ALA A 61 -20.09 -28.15 -17.41
CA ALA A 61 -20.43 -29.30 -18.24
C ALA A 61 -20.16 -30.62 -17.52
N GLN A 62 -20.64 -31.73 -18.08
CA GLN A 62 -20.44 -33.06 -17.49
C GLN A 62 -18.97 -33.53 -17.51
N THR A 63 -18.16 -33.02 -18.45
CA THR A 63 -16.73 -33.30 -18.56
C THR A 63 -15.92 -32.02 -18.44
N ALA A 64 -14.71 -32.13 -17.92
CA ALA A 64 -13.78 -31.00 -17.82
C ALA A 64 -13.44 -30.41 -19.20
N GLU A 65 -13.28 -31.27 -20.22
CA GLU A 65 -12.99 -30.88 -21.59
C GLU A 65 -14.10 -30.03 -22.19
N ALA A 66 -15.37 -30.45 -22.05
CA ALA A 66 -16.52 -29.70 -22.56
C ALA A 66 -16.66 -28.34 -21.82
N ALA A 67 -16.54 -28.36 -20.49
CA ALA A 67 -16.61 -27.12 -19.71
C ALA A 67 -15.50 -26.11 -20.10
N LEU A 68 -14.28 -26.61 -20.37
CA LEU A 68 -13.15 -25.80 -20.81
C LEU A 68 -13.37 -25.25 -22.23
N ALA A 69 -13.88 -26.06 -23.16
CA ALA A 69 -14.17 -25.62 -24.53
C ALA A 69 -15.24 -24.51 -24.55
N ASP A 70 -16.30 -24.67 -23.79
CA ASP A 70 -17.37 -23.66 -23.65
C ASP A 70 -16.82 -22.35 -23.05
N ASN A 71 -16.02 -22.48 -21.99
CA ASN A 71 -15.37 -21.34 -21.34
C ASN A 71 -14.45 -20.59 -22.30
N SER A 72 -13.60 -21.30 -23.01
CA SER A 72 -12.64 -20.73 -23.96
C SER A 72 -13.34 -19.97 -25.10
N THR A 73 -14.44 -20.54 -25.61
CA THR A 73 -15.26 -19.93 -26.65
C THR A 73 -15.92 -18.64 -26.15
N ALA A 74 -16.50 -18.64 -24.97
CA ALA A 74 -17.11 -17.47 -24.37
C ALA A 74 -16.07 -16.38 -24.04
N MET A 75 -14.93 -16.79 -23.46
CA MET A 75 -13.87 -15.86 -23.09
C MET A 75 -13.21 -15.19 -24.32
N THR A 76 -13.11 -15.92 -25.44
CA THR A 76 -12.63 -15.34 -26.72
C THR A 76 -13.55 -14.22 -27.17
N ARG A 77 -14.87 -14.37 -27.03
CA ARG A 77 -15.85 -13.32 -27.35
C ARG A 77 -15.72 -12.12 -26.41
N VAL A 78 -15.53 -12.37 -25.11
CA VAL A 78 -15.31 -11.33 -24.10
C VAL A 78 -14.06 -10.51 -24.45
N MET A 79 -12.94 -11.17 -24.77
CA MET A 79 -11.69 -10.51 -25.16
C MET A 79 -11.84 -9.69 -26.45
N ALA A 80 -12.52 -10.23 -27.44
CA ALA A 80 -12.80 -9.50 -28.69
C ALA A 80 -13.65 -8.25 -28.42
N THR A 81 -14.64 -8.36 -27.54
CA THR A 81 -15.51 -7.24 -27.15
C THR A 81 -14.73 -6.13 -26.46
N LEU A 82 -13.83 -6.47 -25.52
CA LEU A 82 -12.96 -5.50 -24.86
C LEU A 82 -12.07 -4.74 -25.86
N LYS A 83 -11.50 -5.46 -26.83
CA LYS A 83 -10.71 -4.84 -27.91
C LYS A 83 -11.55 -3.89 -28.77
N MET A 84 -12.76 -4.28 -29.14
CA MET A 84 -13.69 -3.43 -29.91
C MET A 84 -14.13 -2.19 -29.11
N ALA A 85 -14.21 -2.29 -27.77
CA ALA A 85 -14.44 -1.16 -26.89
C ALA A 85 -13.22 -0.22 -26.75
N GLY A 86 -12.11 -0.52 -27.43
CA GLY A 86 -10.89 0.29 -27.44
C GLY A 86 -9.99 0.06 -26.21
N ILE A 87 -10.12 -1.07 -25.54
CA ILE A 87 -9.24 -1.46 -24.42
C ILE A 87 -8.07 -2.25 -24.99
N PRO A 88 -6.82 -1.75 -24.88
CA PRO A 88 -5.65 -2.40 -25.43
C PRO A 88 -5.24 -3.65 -24.61
N ASP A 89 -4.57 -4.59 -25.26
CA ASP A 89 -4.19 -5.88 -24.65
C ASP A 89 -3.36 -5.74 -23.37
N ASN A 90 -2.51 -4.73 -23.28
CA ASN A 90 -1.70 -4.46 -22.08
C ASN A 90 -2.50 -3.96 -20.86
N LYS A 91 -3.78 -3.65 -21.04
CA LYS A 91 -4.72 -3.25 -19.99
C LYS A 91 -5.67 -4.40 -19.57
N ILE A 92 -5.48 -5.58 -20.17
CA ILE A 92 -6.28 -6.78 -19.89
C ILE A 92 -5.35 -7.87 -19.37
N ASN A 93 -5.55 -8.31 -18.14
CA ASN A 93 -4.76 -9.35 -17.51
C ASN A 93 -5.66 -10.49 -17.02
N THR A 94 -5.31 -11.74 -17.32
CA THR A 94 -5.97 -12.88 -16.69
C THR A 94 -5.62 -12.89 -15.21
N SER A 95 -6.64 -12.83 -14.37
CA SER A 95 -6.49 -12.71 -12.91
C SER A 95 -6.80 -14.00 -12.18
N ASN A 96 -7.64 -14.86 -12.75
CA ASN A 96 -7.98 -16.15 -12.17
C ASN A 96 -8.40 -17.14 -13.27
N PHE A 97 -7.89 -18.37 -13.16
CA PHE A 97 -8.33 -19.49 -13.98
C PHE A 97 -8.40 -20.74 -13.10
N SER A 98 -9.56 -21.41 -13.09
CA SER A 98 -9.72 -22.63 -12.31
C SER A 98 -10.67 -23.62 -13.00
N VAL A 99 -10.40 -24.90 -12.81
CA VAL A 99 -11.27 -26.01 -13.19
C VAL A 99 -11.56 -26.82 -11.93
N GLN A 100 -12.83 -26.95 -11.56
CA GLN A 100 -13.23 -27.58 -10.31
C GLN A 100 -14.31 -28.65 -10.55
N PRO A 101 -14.11 -29.89 -10.05
CA PRO A 101 -15.15 -30.90 -10.07
C PRO A 101 -16.30 -30.52 -9.11
N GLN A 102 -17.51 -30.74 -9.52
CA GLN A 102 -18.69 -30.61 -8.71
C GLN A 102 -19.17 -32.02 -8.30
N TYR A 103 -19.37 -32.18 -7.01
CA TYR A 103 -19.77 -33.47 -6.44
C TYR A 103 -21.28 -33.50 -6.14
N ALA A 104 -21.87 -34.69 -6.29
CA ALA A 104 -23.24 -34.89 -5.85
C ALA A 104 -23.39 -34.58 -4.37
N ILE A 105 -24.46 -33.90 -4.01
CA ILE A 105 -24.80 -33.62 -2.61
C ILE A 105 -25.38 -34.94 -2.04
N PRO A 106 -24.78 -35.52 -0.98
CA PRO A 106 -25.33 -36.70 -0.33
C PRO A 106 -26.75 -36.38 0.21
N SER A 107 -27.73 -37.21 -0.12
CA SER A 107 -29.07 -37.13 0.50
C SER A 107 -29.25 -38.24 1.53
N ALA A 108 -30.16 -38.05 2.48
CA ALA A 108 -30.43 -39.04 3.51
C ALA A 108 -30.95 -40.39 2.92
N THR A 109 -31.45 -40.36 1.69
CA THR A 109 -31.98 -41.54 0.96
C THR A 109 -30.95 -42.18 0.04
N ASN A 110 -29.81 -41.51 -0.21
CA ASN A 110 -28.70 -42.03 -1.04
C ASN A 110 -27.35 -41.62 -0.48
N PRO A 111 -26.78 -42.38 0.48
CA PRO A 111 -25.49 -42.08 1.11
C PRO A 111 -24.25 -42.44 0.25
N THR A 112 -24.40 -42.56 -1.07
CA THR A 112 -23.33 -42.95 -1.98
C THR A 112 -22.11 -42.03 -1.92
N PRO A 113 -20.90 -42.57 -2.19
CA PRO A 113 -19.68 -41.78 -2.24
C PRO A 113 -19.83 -40.58 -3.18
N ARG A 114 -19.16 -39.46 -2.85
CA ARG A 114 -19.17 -38.21 -3.63
C ARG A 114 -18.79 -38.48 -5.10
N ALA A 115 -19.78 -38.77 -5.95
CA ALA A 115 -19.57 -38.86 -7.38
C ALA A 115 -19.43 -37.47 -8.00
N ILE A 116 -18.50 -37.32 -8.94
CA ILE A 116 -18.40 -36.08 -9.73
C ILE A 116 -19.60 -36.06 -10.70
N VAL A 117 -20.40 -35.01 -10.65
CA VAL A 117 -21.58 -34.82 -11.48
C VAL A 117 -21.36 -33.82 -12.62
N SER A 118 -20.42 -32.91 -12.46
CA SER A 118 -20.05 -31.91 -13.47
C SER A 118 -18.70 -31.28 -13.14
N TYR A 119 -18.23 -30.45 -14.05
CA TYR A 119 -17.04 -29.62 -13.86
C TYR A 119 -17.41 -28.17 -14.08
N ASN A 120 -16.87 -27.29 -13.22
CA ASN A 120 -17.03 -25.86 -13.30
C ASN A 120 -15.68 -25.24 -13.71
N VAL A 121 -15.68 -24.45 -14.78
CA VAL A 121 -14.51 -23.71 -15.24
C VAL A 121 -14.78 -22.23 -15.05
N SER A 122 -13.91 -21.56 -14.30
CA SER A 122 -13.92 -20.10 -14.12
C SER A 122 -12.68 -19.51 -14.77
N ASN A 123 -12.88 -18.50 -15.60
CA ASN A 123 -11.83 -17.71 -16.22
C ASN A 123 -12.17 -16.24 -16.08
N GLN A 124 -11.27 -15.48 -15.44
CA GLN A 124 -11.50 -14.10 -15.08
C GLN A 124 -10.35 -13.22 -15.55
N VAL A 125 -10.67 -12.05 -16.06
CA VAL A 125 -9.72 -11.00 -16.43
C VAL A 125 -9.93 -9.75 -15.60
N THR A 126 -8.84 -9.10 -15.28
CA THR A 126 -8.84 -7.75 -14.74
C THR A 126 -8.59 -6.78 -15.88
N VAL A 127 -9.46 -5.78 -16.00
CA VAL A 127 -9.47 -4.80 -17.07
C VAL A 127 -9.25 -3.41 -16.46
N THR A 128 -8.33 -2.64 -17.03
CA THR A 128 -8.14 -1.23 -16.67
C THR A 128 -8.69 -0.36 -17.81
N VAL A 129 -9.60 0.54 -17.47
CA VAL A 129 -10.24 1.48 -18.38
C VAL A 129 -9.71 2.88 -18.08
N ASP A 130 -8.99 3.49 -19.05
CA ASP A 130 -8.36 4.80 -18.89
C ASP A 130 -9.35 5.97 -19.16
N ASP A 131 -10.50 5.69 -19.76
CA ASP A 131 -11.54 6.67 -20.07
C ASP A 131 -12.85 6.25 -19.40
N LEU A 132 -13.18 6.89 -18.29
CA LEU A 132 -14.34 6.53 -17.46
C LEU A 132 -15.66 6.67 -18.23
N SER A 133 -15.74 7.51 -19.26
CA SER A 133 -16.93 7.64 -20.10
C SER A 133 -17.25 6.35 -20.88
N LYS A 134 -16.25 5.51 -21.11
CA LYS A 134 -16.39 4.20 -21.79
C LYS A 134 -16.77 3.07 -20.84
N LEU A 135 -16.73 3.28 -19.53
CA LEU A 135 -16.95 2.22 -18.53
C LEU A 135 -18.35 1.61 -18.66
N GLY A 136 -19.40 2.44 -18.71
CA GLY A 136 -20.78 1.95 -18.86
C GLY A 136 -20.98 1.14 -20.13
N PRO A 137 -20.68 1.71 -21.32
CA PRO A 137 -20.73 0.96 -22.58
C PRO A 137 -19.91 -0.33 -22.59
N ALA A 138 -18.73 -0.34 -21.95
CA ALA A 138 -17.89 -1.54 -21.84
C ALA A 138 -18.55 -2.63 -21.00
N LEU A 139 -19.15 -2.27 -19.86
CA LEU A 139 -19.89 -3.21 -19.01
C LEU A 139 -21.06 -3.85 -19.74
N ASP A 140 -21.88 -3.04 -20.45
CA ASP A 140 -23.00 -3.55 -21.24
C ASP A 140 -22.54 -4.51 -22.35
N ALA A 141 -21.45 -4.16 -23.03
CA ALA A 141 -20.88 -4.99 -24.07
C ALA A 141 -20.33 -6.32 -23.52
N LEU A 142 -19.71 -6.31 -22.34
CA LEU A 142 -19.22 -7.50 -21.66
C LEU A 142 -20.35 -8.47 -21.33
N VAL A 143 -21.44 -7.98 -20.76
CA VAL A 143 -22.62 -8.81 -20.46
C VAL A 143 -23.20 -9.44 -21.74
N LYS A 144 -23.36 -8.64 -22.78
CA LYS A 144 -23.84 -9.11 -24.09
C LYS A 144 -22.93 -10.13 -24.76
N SER A 145 -21.63 -10.09 -24.51
CA SER A 145 -20.66 -11.02 -25.09
C SER A 145 -20.60 -12.38 -24.37
N GLY A 146 -21.30 -12.52 -23.24
CA GLY A 146 -21.36 -13.74 -22.46
C GLY A 146 -20.55 -13.76 -21.17
N ALA A 147 -20.03 -12.59 -20.77
CA ALA A 147 -19.50 -12.46 -19.41
C ALA A 147 -20.64 -12.64 -18.40
N ASN A 148 -20.53 -13.63 -17.53
CA ASN A 148 -21.53 -13.95 -16.50
C ASN A 148 -20.99 -13.78 -15.08
N GLN A 149 -19.73 -13.33 -14.97
CA GLN A 149 -19.07 -12.98 -13.73
C GLN A 149 -18.51 -11.57 -13.88
N LEU A 150 -19.12 -10.61 -13.20
CA LEU A 150 -18.62 -9.24 -13.11
C LEU A 150 -18.26 -8.95 -11.66
N GLY A 151 -17.03 -8.53 -11.43
CA GLY A 151 -16.54 -8.17 -10.11
C GLY A 151 -16.58 -6.67 -9.85
N GLY A 152 -16.19 -6.26 -8.65
CA GLY A 152 -16.22 -4.88 -8.22
C GLY A 152 -15.46 -3.93 -9.16
N ILE A 153 -15.97 -2.70 -9.27
CA ILE A 153 -15.30 -1.59 -9.93
C ILE A 153 -14.51 -0.83 -8.88
N ALA A 154 -13.22 -0.63 -9.15
CA ALA A 154 -12.34 0.21 -8.33
C ALA A 154 -11.88 1.38 -9.17
N PHE A 155 -12.21 2.58 -8.73
CA PHE A 155 -11.72 3.81 -9.32
C PHE A 155 -10.31 4.09 -8.81
N MET A 156 -9.47 4.72 -9.63
CA MET A 156 -8.08 5.00 -9.29
C MET A 156 -7.53 6.19 -10.07
N ILE A 157 -6.44 6.73 -9.58
CA ILE A 157 -5.66 7.76 -10.26
C ILE A 157 -4.48 7.08 -10.96
N ALA A 158 -4.37 7.25 -12.27
CA ALA A 158 -3.32 6.66 -13.09
C ALA A 158 -1.91 7.08 -12.65
N ASN A 159 -1.76 8.37 -12.36
CA ASN A 159 -0.49 8.93 -11.86
C ASN A 159 -0.71 9.65 -10.52
N PRO A 160 -0.57 8.94 -9.39
CA PRO A 160 -0.78 9.52 -8.07
C PRO A 160 0.37 10.44 -7.62
N LYS A 161 1.51 10.45 -8.32
CA LYS A 161 2.72 11.20 -7.92
C LYS A 161 2.47 12.71 -7.75
N PRO A 162 1.88 13.44 -8.72
CA PRO A 162 1.62 14.88 -8.55
C PRO A 162 0.68 15.17 -7.39
N LEU A 163 -0.26 14.26 -7.11
CA LEU A 163 -1.18 14.37 -5.97
C LEU A 163 -0.42 14.21 -4.65
N ALA A 164 0.44 13.21 -4.55
CA ALA A 164 1.29 12.98 -3.40
C ALA A 164 2.25 14.15 -3.15
N ASP A 165 2.82 14.76 -4.21
CA ASP A 165 3.70 15.91 -4.08
C ASP A 165 2.94 17.14 -3.53
N ARG A 166 1.66 17.34 -3.90
CA ARG A 166 0.80 18.37 -3.29
C ARG A 166 0.55 18.10 -1.80
N ALA A 167 0.25 16.85 -1.45
CA ALA A 167 0.05 16.46 -0.06
C ALA A 167 1.34 16.65 0.78
N ARG A 168 2.52 16.34 0.23
CA ARG A 168 3.82 16.62 0.88
C ARG A 168 4.02 18.09 1.18
N ALA A 169 3.76 18.94 0.19
CA ALA A 169 3.89 20.39 0.36
C ALA A 169 2.94 20.91 1.45
N ALA A 170 1.70 20.41 1.48
CA ALA A 170 0.73 20.76 2.51
C ALA A 170 1.19 20.28 3.90
N ALA A 171 1.73 19.05 4.01
CA ALA A 171 2.25 18.51 5.27
C ALA A 171 3.41 19.35 5.84
N VAL A 172 4.35 19.75 4.98
CA VAL A 172 5.47 20.61 5.41
C VAL A 172 4.96 21.98 5.86
N ALA A 173 4.00 22.57 5.15
CA ALA A 173 3.41 23.85 5.51
C ALA A 173 2.67 23.80 6.86
N ASP A 174 1.88 22.75 7.09
CA ASP A 174 1.17 22.52 8.35
C ASP A 174 2.16 22.32 9.52
N GLY A 175 3.17 21.47 9.37
CA GLY A 175 4.19 21.28 10.39
C GLY A 175 4.96 22.55 10.71
N ALA A 176 5.31 23.34 9.70
CA ALA A 176 5.97 24.63 9.90
C ALA A 176 5.07 25.62 10.65
N GLN A 177 3.77 25.63 10.38
CA GLN A 177 2.81 26.45 11.10
C GLN A 177 2.65 26.00 12.57
N LYS A 178 2.54 24.71 12.81
CA LYS A 178 2.49 24.13 14.17
C LYS A 178 3.76 24.50 14.97
N ALA A 179 4.96 24.41 14.36
CA ALA A 179 6.21 24.77 15.00
C ALA A 179 6.25 26.27 15.42
N ARG A 180 5.79 27.18 14.53
CA ARG A 180 5.71 28.61 14.85
C ARG A 180 4.76 28.87 16.00
N THR A 181 3.58 28.26 15.99
CA THR A 181 2.58 28.41 17.04
C THR A 181 3.11 27.95 18.39
N LEU A 182 3.79 26.80 18.42
CA LEU A 182 4.40 26.26 19.65
C LEU A 182 5.53 27.16 20.18
N ALA A 183 6.41 27.63 19.31
CA ALA A 183 7.49 28.54 19.71
C ALA A 183 6.94 29.83 20.31
N GLN A 184 5.93 30.43 19.67
CA GLN A 184 5.28 31.65 20.16
C GLN A 184 4.62 31.42 21.52
N ALA A 185 3.87 30.32 21.68
CA ALA A 185 3.21 30.00 22.95
C ALA A 185 4.20 29.70 24.08
N ALA A 186 5.36 29.13 23.76
CA ALA A 186 6.42 28.85 24.72
C ALA A 186 7.31 30.08 25.02
N GLY A 187 7.15 31.19 24.32
CA GLY A 187 7.99 32.38 24.48
C GLY A 187 9.43 32.20 24.02
N VAL A 188 9.67 31.29 23.05
CA VAL A 188 10.99 31.01 22.49
C VAL A 188 11.05 31.39 20.99
N THR A 189 12.26 31.60 20.49
CA THR A 189 12.47 31.88 19.06
C THR A 189 12.64 30.58 18.28
N LEU A 190 11.84 30.40 17.23
CA LEU A 190 12.00 29.27 16.32
C LEU A 190 13.26 29.44 15.47
N GLY A 191 14.17 28.48 15.58
CA GLY A 191 15.42 28.46 14.82
C GLY A 191 15.31 27.70 13.50
N PRO A 192 16.45 27.33 12.90
CA PRO A 192 16.47 26.62 11.63
C PRO A 192 15.91 25.20 11.75
N LEU A 193 15.36 24.72 10.63
CA LEU A 193 14.96 23.32 10.47
C LEU A 193 16.21 22.43 10.51
N GLN A 194 16.21 21.43 11.39
CA GLN A 194 17.31 20.50 11.60
C GLN A 194 17.12 19.19 10.84
N SER A 195 15.90 18.70 10.79
CA SER A 195 15.58 17.46 10.07
C SER A 195 14.15 17.44 9.57
N ILE A 196 13.96 16.72 8.47
CA ILE A 196 12.65 16.35 7.89
C ILE A 196 12.67 14.85 7.72
N GLN A 197 11.61 14.20 8.22
CA GLN A 197 11.38 12.78 8.01
C GLN A 197 9.98 12.59 7.43
N GLU A 198 9.89 11.99 6.25
CA GLU A 198 8.61 11.60 5.68
C GLU A 198 8.14 10.29 6.35
N GLY A 199 6.93 10.29 6.84
CA GLY A 199 6.26 9.11 7.37
C GLY A 199 5.64 8.26 6.27
N VAL A 200 4.69 7.42 6.64
CA VAL A 200 4.00 6.57 5.68
C VAL A 200 3.08 7.42 4.80
N VAL A 201 3.29 7.36 3.49
CA VAL A 201 2.35 7.88 2.50
C VAL A 201 1.20 6.89 2.40
N SER A 202 -0.01 7.29 2.77
CA SER A 202 -1.18 6.43 2.58
C SER A 202 -1.50 6.31 1.09
N ARG A 203 -1.89 5.10 0.68
CA ARG A 203 -2.46 4.92 -0.66
C ARG A 203 -3.80 5.65 -0.73
N PRO A 204 -4.20 6.11 -1.93
CA PRO A 204 -5.51 6.73 -2.09
C PRO A 204 -6.60 5.83 -1.50
N VAL A 205 -7.44 6.40 -0.65
CA VAL A 205 -8.61 5.70 -0.09
C VAL A 205 -9.84 6.39 -0.67
N PRO A 206 -10.78 5.65 -1.26
CA PRO A 206 -12.02 6.23 -1.75
C PRO A 206 -12.78 6.88 -0.59
N VAL A 207 -13.01 8.18 -0.68
CA VAL A 207 -13.90 8.90 0.24
C VAL A 207 -15.27 8.98 -0.40
N PHE A 208 -16.22 8.23 0.11
CA PHE A 208 -17.60 8.31 -0.32
C PHE A 208 -18.23 9.56 0.27
N ALA A 209 -18.30 10.63 -0.51
CA ALA A 209 -19.16 11.76 -0.15
C ALA A 209 -20.61 11.27 -0.19
N ALA A 210 -21.34 11.42 0.91
CA ALA A 210 -22.75 11.07 0.99
C ALA A 210 -23.56 12.00 0.06
N GLN A 211 -23.69 11.62 -1.21
CA GLN A 211 -24.58 12.29 -2.15
C GLN A 211 -26.01 11.81 -1.94
N ARG A 212 -26.90 12.76 -1.69
CA ARG A 212 -28.34 12.52 -1.70
C ARG A 212 -28.75 12.06 -3.10
N ALA A 213 -29.28 10.85 -3.18
CA ALA A 213 -29.80 10.26 -4.40
C ALA A 213 -30.95 11.12 -4.98
N LEU A 214 -30.72 11.66 -6.16
CA LEU A 214 -31.81 12.12 -7.05
C LEU A 214 -32.13 10.97 -8.00
N ALA A 215 -33.37 10.52 -7.96
CA ALA A 215 -33.87 9.45 -8.78
C ALA A 215 -33.94 9.87 -10.25
N ALA A 216 -33.33 9.09 -11.15
CA ALA A 216 -33.82 8.65 -12.46
C ALA A 216 -32.70 8.15 -13.36
N ALA A 217 -32.74 6.85 -13.73
CA ALA A 217 -32.50 6.35 -15.07
C ALA A 217 -32.03 4.87 -15.07
N PRO A 218 -32.21 4.09 -16.14
CA PRO A 218 -32.14 2.61 -16.14
C PRO A 218 -30.73 2.00 -16.21
N ALA A 219 -29.66 2.77 -16.02
CA ALA A 219 -28.30 2.24 -15.78
C ALA A 219 -27.98 2.42 -14.30
N PRO A 220 -27.30 1.47 -13.65
CA PRO A 220 -26.88 1.65 -12.27
C PRO A 220 -26.01 2.92 -12.17
N PRO A 221 -26.36 3.90 -11.32
CA PRO A 221 -25.56 5.11 -11.20
C PRO A 221 -24.19 4.74 -10.63
N ILE A 222 -23.15 4.94 -11.43
CA ILE A 222 -21.77 4.70 -11.03
C ILE A 222 -21.23 6.03 -10.50
N ALA A 223 -21.01 6.13 -9.19
CA ALA A 223 -20.41 7.28 -8.54
C ALA A 223 -18.90 7.06 -8.42
N GLU A 224 -18.12 7.95 -9.01
CA GLU A 224 -16.64 7.85 -9.05
C GLU A 224 -16.00 8.25 -7.73
N GLY A 225 -16.63 9.17 -6.97
CA GLY A 225 -16.07 9.70 -5.73
C GLY A 225 -14.84 10.59 -5.97
N GLU A 226 -14.08 10.81 -4.90
CA GLU A 226 -12.76 11.42 -4.92
C GLU A 226 -11.76 10.51 -4.23
N GLU A 227 -10.52 10.49 -4.70
CA GLU A 227 -9.42 9.79 -4.06
C GLU A 227 -8.53 10.79 -3.33
N THR A 228 -8.23 10.48 -2.08
CA THR A 228 -7.44 11.32 -1.20
C THR A 228 -6.14 10.63 -0.83
N ILE A 229 -5.03 11.35 -0.98
CA ILE A 229 -3.71 10.95 -0.48
C ILE A 229 -3.38 11.77 0.75
N MET A 230 -2.97 11.11 1.82
CA MET A 230 -2.48 11.72 3.04
C MET A 230 -1.00 11.47 3.21
N VAL A 231 -0.26 12.49 3.62
CA VAL A 231 1.18 12.44 3.91
C VAL A 231 1.43 13.06 5.27
N ASN A 232 2.23 12.38 6.08
CA ASN A 232 2.70 12.89 7.36
C ASN A 232 4.21 13.14 7.29
N VAL A 233 4.64 14.29 7.81
CA VAL A 233 6.06 14.63 7.92
C VAL A 233 6.39 15.03 9.35
N THR A 234 7.50 14.53 9.87
CA THR A 234 8.04 14.98 11.15
C THR A 234 9.12 16.02 10.88
N LEU A 235 8.94 17.21 11.45
CA LEU A 235 9.86 18.34 11.35
C LEU A 235 10.50 18.61 12.70
N THR A 236 11.81 18.73 12.73
CA THR A 236 12.57 19.07 13.94
C THR A 236 13.24 20.42 13.74
N TYR A 237 12.93 21.38 14.61
CA TYR A 237 13.50 22.74 14.60
C TYR A 237 14.34 22.96 15.86
N ALA A 238 15.45 23.68 15.71
CA ALA A 238 16.14 24.24 16.88
C ALA A 238 15.32 25.38 17.49
N ILE A 239 15.48 25.65 18.79
CA ILE A 239 14.92 26.82 19.46
C ILE A 239 16.01 27.58 20.22
N GLN A 240 15.85 28.89 20.29
CA GLN A 240 16.73 29.83 20.98
C GLN A 240 15.98 30.54 22.12
#